data_0e5a847fcebd6a3666293d4efbb667d4
#
_entry.id   0e5a847fcebd6a3666293d4efbb667d4
#
_cell.length_a   1.000
_cell.length_b   1.000
_cell.length_c   1.000
_cell.angle_alpha   90.00
_cell.angle_beta   90.00
_cell.angle_gamma   90.00
#
_symmetry.space_group_name_H-M   'P 1'
#
loop_
_entity.id
_entity.type
_entity.pdbx_description
1 polymer ?
#
loop_
_entity_poly.entity_id
_entity_poly.type
_entity_poly.pdbx_seq_one_letter_code
_entity_poly.pdbx_strand_id
1 'polypeptide(L)'
;MEKLNTNPNINATITRTRDEYVKLLDRASISNDSNADLFLSIHFNSSDNTDAKGIEVLYASEKNVKIKDTVQKNFANCLQQALIKETGATNRGIKNRPAIIVLNKTKNVSALVELGFLSNKSELEEIKNPDYIGKLAQGIYNGIENYMDNYVVK
;
A
#
# COMPACT_ATOMS: atom_id res chain seq x y z
N MET A 1 -9.63 -7.64 -1.31
CA MET A 1 -9.59 -9.10 -1.26
C MET A 1 -10.25 -9.73 -2.49
N GLU A 2 -11.53 -9.45 -2.77
CA GLU A 2 -12.23 -10.06 -3.92
C GLU A 2 -11.43 -9.99 -5.23
N LYS A 3 -10.94 -8.81 -5.60
CA LYS A 3 -10.12 -8.64 -6.82
C LYS A 3 -8.82 -9.48 -6.81
N LEU A 4 -8.15 -9.59 -5.67
CA LEU A 4 -6.93 -10.41 -5.59
C LEU A 4 -7.24 -11.90 -5.74
N ASN A 5 -8.37 -12.35 -5.19
CA ASN A 5 -8.81 -13.74 -5.28
C ASN A 5 -9.24 -14.17 -6.69
N THR A 6 -9.45 -13.23 -7.63
CA THR A 6 -9.73 -13.58 -9.05
C THR A 6 -8.48 -13.99 -9.82
N ASN A 7 -7.28 -13.65 -9.32
CA ASN A 7 -6.02 -14.02 -9.95
C ASN A 7 -5.47 -15.29 -9.29
N PRO A 8 -5.39 -16.43 -10.01
CA PRO A 8 -4.93 -17.70 -9.45
C PRO A 8 -3.45 -17.69 -9.01
N ASN A 9 -2.68 -16.69 -9.44
CA ASN A 9 -1.28 -16.54 -9.07
C ASN A 9 -1.09 -15.68 -7.79
N ILE A 10 -2.19 -15.17 -7.20
CA ILE A 10 -2.15 -14.35 -5.99
C ILE A 10 -2.85 -15.08 -4.85
N ASN A 11 -2.11 -15.39 -3.81
CA ASN A 11 -2.66 -15.87 -2.55
C ASN A 11 -2.60 -14.73 -1.51
N ALA A 12 -3.75 -14.15 -1.18
CA ALA A 12 -3.82 -12.97 -0.32
C ALA A 12 -4.34 -13.32 1.09
N THR A 13 -3.61 -12.87 2.10
CA THR A 13 -3.99 -12.97 3.52
C THR A 13 -4.17 -11.57 4.09
N ILE A 14 -5.15 -11.36 4.96
CA ILE A 14 -5.37 -10.09 5.65
C ILE A 14 -5.06 -10.21 7.14
N THR A 15 -4.56 -9.12 7.72
CA THR A 15 -4.15 -9.10 9.14
C THR A 15 -5.34 -9.04 10.11
N ARG A 16 -6.54 -8.69 9.64
CA ARG A 16 -7.79 -8.71 10.40
C ARG A 16 -9.00 -8.78 9.46
N THR A 17 -10.08 -9.43 9.91
CA THR A 17 -11.34 -9.59 9.15
C THR A 17 -12.50 -8.80 9.72
N ARG A 18 -12.31 -8.12 10.85
CA ARG A 18 -13.32 -7.33 11.56
C ARG A 18 -12.69 -6.09 12.17
N ASP A 19 -13.50 -5.21 12.74
CA ASP A 19 -13.02 -4.02 13.45
C ASP A 19 -12.45 -4.41 14.82
N GLU A 20 -11.17 -4.73 14.82
CA GLU A 20 -10.36 -5.08 15.99
C GLU A 20 -8.98 -4.43 15.90
N TYR A 21 -8.41 -4.12 17.06
CA TYR A 21 -7.05 -3.59 17.11
C TYR A 21 -6.03 -4.72 16.98
N VAL A 22 -5.18 -4.65 15.97
CA VAL A 22 -3.99 -5.51 15.80
C VAL A 22 -2.76 -4.64 15.96
N LYS A 23 -1.87 -4.98 16.90
CA LYS A 23 -0.62 -4.22 17.15
C LYS A 23 0.25 -4.16 15.91
N LEU A 24 1.02 -3.07 15.74
CA LEU A 24 1.87 -2.87 14.55
C LEU A 24 2.90 -3.99 14.36
N LEU A 25 3.50 -4.47 15.47
CA LEU A 25 4.43 -5.59 15.43
C LEU A 25 3.75 -6.90 15.02
N ASP A 26 2.53 -7.15 15.48
CA ASP A 26 1.77 -8.36 15.14
C ASP A 26 1.43 -8.40 13.64
N ARG A 27 1.11 -7.23 13.03
CA ARG A 27 0.91 -7.12 11.57
C ARG A 27 2.17 -7.52 10.78
N ALA A 28 3.34 -7.05 11.24
CA ALA A 28 4.60 -7.43 10.63
C ALA A 28 4.92 -8.92 10.85
N SER A 29 4.63 -9.47 12.04
CA SER A 29 4.82 -10.89 12.34
C SER A 29 3.94 -11.78 11.47
N ILE A 30 2.65 -11.46 11.30
CA ILE A 30 1.75 -12.19 10.40
C ILE A 30 2.34 -12.29 8.98
N SER A 31 2.86 -11.18 8.45
CA SER A 31 3.53 -11.20 7.14
C SER A 31 4.79 -12.06 7.13
N ASN A 32 5.62 -11.94 8.17
CA ASN A 32 6.89 -12.66 8.24
C ASN A 32 6.70 -14.17 8.41
N ASP A 33 5.65 -14.59 9.13
CA ASP A 33 5.36 -15.99 9.45
C ASP A 33 4.60 -16.68 8.30
N SER A 34 3.89 -15.91 7.47
CA SER A 34 3.17 -16.43 6.30
C SER A 34 4.06 -16.68 5.07
N ASN A 35 5.35 -16.33 5.12
CA ASN A 35 6.27 -16.34 3.98
C ASN A 35 5.73 -15.57 2.76
N ALA A 36 4.97 -14.49 3.00
CA ALA A 36 4.43 -13.68 1.93
C ALA A 36 5.55 -12.99 1.13
N ASP A 37 5.41 -12.88 -0.18
CA ASP A 37 6.35 -12.15 -1.03
C ASP A 37 6.25 -10.65 -0.85
N LEU A 38 5.02 -10.16 -0.65
CA LEU A 38 4.69 -8.75 -0.53
C LEU A 38 3.89 -8.48 0.74
N PHE A 39 4.13 -7.33 1.34
CA PHE A 39 3.31 -6.77 2.41
C PHE A 39 2.79 -5.39 2.00
N LEU A 40 1.49 -5.19 2.10
CA LEU A 40 0.86 -3.90 1.81
C LEU A 40 0.02 -3.42 3.00
N SER A 41 0.34 -2.23 3.51
CA SER A 41 -0.46 -1.52 4.50
C SER A 41 -1.32 -0.47 3.80
N ILE A 42 -2.64 -0.45 4.08
CA ILE A 42 -3.60 0.41 3.40
C ILE A 42 -4.17 1.40 4.41
N HIS A 43 -4.01 2.70 4.12
CA HIS A 43 -4.38 3.80 4.99
C HIS A 43 -5.01 4.98 4.24
N PHE A 44 -5.71 5.80 4.99
CA PHE A 44 -6.04 7.17 4.64
C PHE A 44 -5.28 8.11 5.57
N ASN A 45 -4.72 9.15 5.01
CA ASN A 45 -3.89 10.15 5.69
C ASN A 45 -4.74 11.18 6.46
N SER A 46 -4.10 11.96 7.30
CA SER A 46 -4.67 13.15 7.93
C SER A 46 -3.58 14.20 8.14
N SER A 47 -3.96 15.48 8.13
CA SER A 47 -3.05 16.61 8.32
C SER A 47 -3.77 17.76 9.02
N ASP A 48 -3.03 18.55 9.82
CA ASP A 48 -3.54 19.81 10.37
C ASP A 48 -3.79 20.85 9.27
N ASN A 49 -3.06 20.76 8.15
CA ASN A 49 -3.38 21.50 6.93
C ASN A 49 -4.50 20.79 6.17
N THR A 50 -5.72 21.32 6.26
CA THR A 50 -6.91 20.78 5.60
C THR A 50 -6.90 20.89 4.08
N ASP A 51 -5.99 21.68 3.48
CA ASP A 51 -5.78 21.75 2.04
C ASP A 51 -4.89 20.63 1.50
N ALA A 52 -4.21 19.88 2.40
CA ALA A 52 -3.41 18.73 2.01
C ALA A 52 -4.30 17.67 1.37
N LYS A 53 -3.89 17.18 0.18
CA LYS A 53 -4.62 16.19 -0.61
C LYS A 53 -3.71 15.35 -1.48
N GLY A 54 -4.23 14.23 -1.98
CA GLY A 54 -3.56 13.36 -2.92
C GLY A 54 -3.05 12.05 -2.33
N ILE A 55 -2.59 11.18 -3.21
CA ILE A 55 -2.12 9.83 -2.90
C ILE A 55 -0.61 9.81 -2.81
N GLU A 56 -0.06 9.16 -1.79
CA GLU A 56 1.37 8.89 -1.64
C GLU A 56 1.62 7.43 -1.23
N VAL A 57 2.75 6.87 -1.66
CA VAL A 57 3.17 5.54 -1.25
C VAL A 57 4.48 5.61 -0.48
N LEU A 58 4.49 5.00 0.68
CA LEU A 58 5.63 5.00 1.61
C LEU A 58 6.34 3.65 1.53
N TYR A 59 7.68 3.69 1.59
CA TYR A 59 8.52 2.51 1.65
C TYR A 59 9.66 2.70 2.65
N ALA A 60 10.38 1.64 3.00
CA ALA A 60 11.55 1.72 3.88
C ALA A 60 12.76 1.07 3.21
N SER A 61 13.77 1.87 2.84
CA SER A 61 14.93 1.41 2.11
C SER A 61 16.05 0.80 2.99
N GLU A 62 16.17 1.23 4.23
CA GLU A 62 17.28 0.84 5.12
C GLU A 62 16.95 -0.28 6.11
N LYS A 63 15.80 -0.92 5.96
CA LYS A 63 15.26 -1.85 6.96
C LYS A 63 15.91 -3.21 6.99
N ASN A 64 16.46 -3.66 5.87
CA ASN A 64 16.97 -5.03 5.73
C ASN A 64 18.09 -5.10 4.67
N VAL A 65 19.26 -5.54 5.07
CA VAL A 65 20.42 -5.71 4.18
C VAL A 65 20.23 -6.75 3.07
N LYS A 66 19.27 -7.65 3.20
CA LYS A 66 18.97 -8.68 2.19
C LYS A 66 18.06 -8.19 1.07
N ILE A 67 17.27 -7.14 1.33
CA ILE A 67 16.35 -6.56 0.35
C ILE A 67 16.97 -5.26 -0.14
N LYS A 68 17.32 -5.22 -1.43
CA LYS A 68 17.89 -4.01 -2.06
C LYS A 68 16.88 -2.88 -2.05
N ASP A 69 17.32 -1.66 -1.74
CA ASP A 69 16.49 -0.43 -1.75
C ASP A 69 15.66 -0.29 -3.02
N THR A 70 16.26 -0.65 -4.16
CA THR A 70 15.61 -0.61 -5.49
C THR A 70 14.33 -1.44 -5.53
N VAL A 71 14.30 -2.60 -4.87
CA VAL A 71 13.14 -3.52 -4.88
C VAL A 71 11.95 -2.90 -4.14
N GLN A 72 12.20 -2.33 -2.96
CA GLN A 72 11.16 -1.62 -2.18
C GLN A 72 10.61 -0.41 -2.95
N LYS A 73 11.53 0.36 -3.56
CA LYS A 73 11.20 1.55 -4.35
C LYS A 73 10.39 1.19 -5.59
N ASN A 74 10.71 0.09 -6.28
CA ASN A 74 9.99 -0.38 -7.45
C ASN A 74 8.55 -0.76 -7.10
N PHE A 75 8.32 -1.49 -6.00
CA PHE A 75 6.97 -1.81 -5.55
C PHE A 75 6.16 -0.56 -5.23
N ALA A 76 6.74 0.39 -4.49
CA ALA A 76 6.10 1.66 -4.20
C ALA A 76 5.76 2.45 -5.48
N ASN A 77 6.65 2.47 -6.48
CA ASN A 77 6.41 3.12 -7.76
C ASN A 77 5.28 2.47 -8.56
N CYS A 78 5.24 1.13 -8.64
CA CYS A 78 4.16 0.42 -9.33
C CYS A 78 2.79 0.77 -8.73
N LEU A 79 2.69 0.76 -7.39
CA LEU A 79 1.47 1.14 -6.68
C LEU A 79 1.09 2.60 -6.95
N GLN A 80 2.06 3.54 -6.80
CA GLN A 80 1.80 4.96 -7.00
C GLN A 80 1.29 5.26 -8.42
N GLN A 81 1.96 4.75 -9.44
CA GLN A 81 1.59 4.98 -10.84
C GLN A 81 0.21 4.42 -11.16
N ALA A 82 -0.09 3.19 -10.71
CA ALA A 82 -1.37 2.54 -10.95
C ALA A 82 -2.51 3.26 -10.23
N LEU A 83 -2.32 3.67 -8.96
CA LEU A 83 -3.30 4.43 -8.20
C LEU A 83 -3.64 5.77 -8.86
N ILE A 84 -2.63 6.52 -9.29
CA ILE A 84 -2.86 7.81 -9.96
C ILE A 84 -3.56 7.63 -11.31
N LYS A 85 -3.20 6.60 -12.07
CA LYS A 85 -3.84 6.30 -13.35
C LYS A 85 -5.33 5.98 -13.20
N GLU A 86 -5.70 5.21 -12.18
CA GLU A 86 -7.09 4.79 -11.96
C GLU A 86 -7.96 5.90 -11.36
N THR A 87 -7.40 6.70 -10.45
CA THR A 87 -8.17 7.67 -9.68
C THR A 87 -8.17 9.09 -10.25
N GLY A 88 -7.08 9.47 -10.94
CA GLY A 88 -6.83 10.86 -11.31
C GLY A 88 -6.48 11.77 -10.13
N ALA A 89 -6.25 11.22 -8.94
CA ALA A 89 -5.93 11.97 -7.73
C ALA A 89 -4.61 12.73 -7.85
N THR A 90 -4.41 13.72 -7.00
CA THR A 90 -3.13 14.45 -6.92
C THR A 90 -1.99 13.50 -6.58
N ASN A 91 -0.97 13.47 -7.43
CA ASN A 91 0.20 12.62 -7.25
C ASN A 91 1.18 13.27 -6.27
N ARG A 92 1.34 12.69 -5.07
CA ARG A 92 2.32 13.13 -4.06
C ARG A 92 3.63 12.33 -4.11
N GLY A 93 3.72 11.34 -5.00
CA GLY A 93 4.89 10.51 -5.23
C GLY A 93 5.13 9.47 -4.14
N ILE A 94 6.31 8.85 -4.22
CA ILE A 94 6.78 7.87 -3.23
C ILE A 94 7.70 8.53 -2.21
N LYS A 95 7.70 8.04 -0.95
CA LYS A 95 8.52 8.62 0.12
C LYS A 95 9.20 7.53 0.94
N ASN A 96 10.49 7.69 1.20
CA ASN A 96 11.22 6.83 2.14
C ASN A 96 10.87 7.20 3.58
N ARG A 97 10.39 6.20 4.35
CA ARG A 97 9.96 6.34 5.75
C ARG A 97 10.43 5.14 6.59
N PRO A 98 11.72 5.01 6.85
CA PRO A 98 12.29 3.85 7.55
C PRO A 98 11.84 3.74 9.01
N ALA A 99 11.30 4.82 9.61
CA ALA A 99 10.78 4.80 10.97
C ALA A 99 9.41 4.13 11.13
N ILE A 100 8.69 3.86 10.02
CA ILE A 100 7.37 3.20 10.07
C ILE A 100 7.54 1.74 10.46
N ILE A 101 6.99 1.36 11.62
CA ILE A 101 7.19 0.05 12.24
C ILE A 101 6.81 -1.09 11.29
N VAL A 102 5.63 -1.05 10.69
CA VAL A 102 5.15 -2.13 9.80
C VAL A 102 6.03 -2.28 8.54
N LEU A 103 6.64 -1.20 8.04
CA LEU A 103 7.57 -1.26 6.93
C LEU A 103 8.96 -1.72 7.39
N ASN A 104 9.41 -1.27 8.55
CA ASN A 104 10.74 -1.57 9.09
C ASN A 104 10.87 -3.02 9.60
N LYS A 105 9.82 -3.56 10.23
CA LYS A 105 9.84 -4.88 10.86
C LYS A 105 9.38 -6.02 9.95
N THR A 106 8.78 -5.71 8.81
CA THR A 106 8.47 -6.71 7.78
C THR A 106 9.72 -7.10 7.03
N LYS A 107 9.97 -8.40 6.88
CA LYS A 107 11.15 -8.96 6.18
C LYS A 107 10.98 -8.93 4.65
N ASN A 108 9.75 -8.93 4.19
CA ASN A 108 9.38 -9.02 2.78
C ASN A 108 9.39 -7.65 2.10
N VAL A 109 9.22 -7.61 0.79
CA VAL A 109 8.99 -6.36 0.05
C VAL A 109 7.73 -5.72 0.57
N SER A 110 7.79 -4.45 0.96
CA SER A 110 6.65 -3.81 1.64
C SER A 110 6.45 -2.36 1.24
N ALA A 111 5.19 -1.96 1.21
CA ALA A 111 4.77 -0.58 1.01
C ALA A 111 3.58 -0.23 1.93
N LEU A 112 3.37 1.07 2.13
CA LEU A 112 2.18 1.62 2.76
C LEU A 112 1.59 2.66 1.82
N VAL A 113 0.31 2.51 1.47
CA VAL A 113 -0.40 3.47 0.65
C VAL A 113 -1.25 4.40 1.51
N GLU A 114 -1.12 5.69 1.29
CA GLU A 114 -1.98 6.74 1.82
C GLU A 114 -2.89 7.22 0.68
N LEU A 115 -4.16 6.81 0.74
CA LEU A 115 -5.11 6.88 -0.38
C LEU A 115 -5.90 8.20 -0.47
N GLY A 116 -5.43 9.23 0.20
CA GLY A 116 -6.06 10.55 0.32
C GLY A 116 -6.12 10.99 1.77
N PHE A 117 -6.56 12.22 2.03
CA PHE A 117 -6.58 12.85 3.35
C PHE A 117 -8.01 12.96 3.89
N LEU A 118 -8.30 12.28 5.00
CA LEU A 118 -9.59 12.40 5.70
C LEU A 118 -9.84 13.81 6.24
N SER A 119 -8.79 14.59 6.48
CA SER A 119 -8.86 15.99 6.89
C SER A 119 -9.24 16.95 5.75
N ASN A 120 -9.12 16.53 4.49
CA ASN A 120 -9.54 17.31 3.33
C ASN A 120 -11.00 17.03 3.00
N LYS A 121 -11.84 18.07 3.05
CA LYS A 121 -13.30 17.94 2.88
C LYS A 121 -13.68 17.34 1.52
N SER A 122 -12.99 17.74 0.45
CA SER A 122 -13.28 17.24 -0.90
C SER A 122 -12.91 15.75 -1.04
N GLU A 123 -11.71 15.35 -0.56
CA GLU A 123 -11.30 13.95 -0.61
C GLU A 123 -12.15 13.07 0.31
N LEU A 124 -12.58 13.57 1.47
CA LEU A 124 -13.48 12.84 2.35
C LEU A 124 -14.81 12.49 1.66
N GLU A 125 -15.37 13.40 0.84
CA GLU A 125 -16.59 13.10 0.08
C GLU A 125 -16.32 12.09 -1.04
N GLU A 126 -15.18 12.16 -1.72
CA GLU A 126 -14.78 11.15 -2.70
C GLU A 126 -14.59 9.77 -2.06
N ILE A 127 -13.92 9.70 -0.92
CA ILE A 127 -13.66 8.45 -0.17
C ILE A 127 -14.96 7.78 0.29
N LYS A 128 -16.04 8.54 0.54
CA LYS A 128 -17.36 7.98 0.86
C LYS A 128 -18.06 7.39 -0.37
N ASN A 129 -17.63 7.72 -1.58
CA ASN A 129 -18.23 7.21 -2.81
C ASN A 129 -17.74 5.79 -3.12
N PRO A 130 -18.64 4.78 -3.21
CA PRO A 130 -18.26 3.40 -3.54
C PRO A 130 -17.50 3.25 -4.87
N ASP A 131 -17.82 4.06 -5.88
CA ASP A 131 -17.15 4.03 -7.18
C ASP A 131 -15.68 4.46 -7.05
N TYR A 132 -15.41 5.48 -6.22
CA TYR A 132 -14.04 5.91 -5.95
C TYR A 132 -13.26 4.85 -5.16
N ILE A 133 -13.87 4.23 -4.17
CA ILE A 133 -13.28 3.06 -3.47
C ILE A 133 -12.99 1.92 -4.45
N GLY A 134 -13.87 1.69 -5.43
CA GLY A 134 -13.65 0.73 -6.52
C GLY A 134 -12.41 1.06 -7.34
N LYS A 135 -12.19 2.33 -7.70
CA LYS A 135 -10.99 2.80 -8.42
C LYS A 135 -9.72 2.63 -7.58
N LEU A 136 -9.76 2.98 -6.29
CA LEU A 136 -8.64 2.76 -5.36
C LEU A 136 -8.25 1.27 -5.28
N ALA A 137 -9.24 0.40 -5.13
CA ALA A 137 -9.03 -1.05 -5.11
C ALA A 137 -8.45 -1.57 -6.44
N GLN A 138 -8.91 -1.04 -7.58
CA GLN A 138 -8.37 -1.39 -8.90
C GLN A 138 -6.93 -0.90 -9.06
N GLY A 139 -6.63 0.32 -8.62
CA GLY A 139 -5.27 0.86 -8.67
C GLY A 139 -4.28 0.04 -7.83
N ILE A 140 -4.68 -0.39 -6.63
CA ILE A 140 -3.88 -1.30 -5.80
C ILE A 140 -3.63 -2.62 -6.52
N TYR A 141 -4.68 -3.24 -7.06
CA TYR A 141 -4.59 -4.51 -7.79
C TYR A 141 -3.63 -4.39 -8.98
N ASN A 142 -3.82 -3.39 -9.83
CA ASN A 142 -2.95 -3.14 -10.99
C ASN A 142 -1.50 -2.87 -10.58
N GLY A 143 -1.28 -2.17 -9.47
CA GLY A 143 0.06 -1.90 -8.95
C GLY A 143 0.78 -3.18 -8.49
N ILE A 144 0.07 -4.10 -7.85
CA ILE A 144 0.59 -5.41 -7.44
C ILE A 144 0.91 -6.26 -8.68
N GLU A 145 -0.01 -6.38 -9.65
CA GLU A 145 0.23 -7.12 -10.90
C GLU A 145 1.43 -6.57 -11.66
N ASN A 146 1.49 -5.25 -11.86
CA ASN A 146 2.61 -4.61 -12.55
C ASN A 146 3.96 -4.91 -11.87
N TYR A 147 3.97 -4.94 -10.54
CA TYR A 147 5.19 -5.29 -9.81
C TYR A 147 5.54 -6.76 -10.00
N MET A 148 4.60 -7.67 -9.87
CA MET A 148 4.82 -9.12 -10.04
C MET A 148 5.33 -9.46 -11.44
N ASP A 149 4.73 -8.86 -12.47
CA ASP A 149 5.10 -9.14 -13.88
C ASP A 149 6.50 -8.63 -14.25
N ASN A 150 6.95 -7.53 -13.65
CA ASN A 150 8.20 -6.88 -14.05
C ASN A 150 9.38 -7.17 -13.11
N TYR A 151 9.14 -7.59 -11.88
CA TYR A 151 10.19 -7.67 -10.85
C TYR A 151 10.22 -8.98 -10.04
N VAL A 152 9.18 -9.81 -10.13
CA VAL A 152 9.17 -11.15 -9.50
C VAL A 152 9.45 -12.18 -10.58
N VAL A 153 10.57 -12.87 -10.45
CA VAL A 153 10.95 -13.95 -11.38
C VAL A 153 9.96 -15.10 -11.21
N LYS A 154 9.32 -15.48 -12.30
CA LYS A 154 8.45 -16.67 -12.38
C LYS A 154 9.25 -17.95 -12.35
#